data_991d176243991df232d6a90142073fd6
#
_entry.id   991d176243991df232d6a90142073fd6
#
_cell.length_a   1.000
_cell.length_b   1.000
_cell.length_c   1.000
_cell.angle_alpha   90.00
_cell.angle_beta   90.00
_cell.angle_gamma   90.00
#
_symmetry.space_group_name_H-M   'P 1'
#
loop_
_entity.id
_entity.type
_entity.pdbx_description
1 polymer ?
#
loop_
_entity_poly.entity_id
_entity_poly.type
_entity_poly.pdbx_seq_one_letter_code
_entity_poly.pdbx_strand_id
1 'polypeptide(L)'
;MASNAGLATPLDVEAVRQALRRLDLAVYAPLRDALADYVHFYGLDFEKTLPGVRHYAGWFDAYGYRLLGQVFMPPGIAAAKGTVFILHGYLDHSGLYGHIIRDSLTRGYAVFVYDLPGHGLSGGARMDIPDFSHYQFVLKEALAQYGSDLPWPFYGVGQSTGGAILMDYVLSERAAGKVPALQKVLLLAPLLRPAQWTRIRFGFWLIRHFQKAVPRIFRANSSDKDFLRFVQDEDPLQDRMVPMGWIGALRRWVHHMEQLPACDFPVLMVQGMRDETVEWPYNNRFVQRHFHVEHEVMLPEASHQLANERDDLRAPVHAALALMLASAPPAGA
;
A
#
# COMPACT_ATOMS: atom_id res chain seq x y z
N MET A 1 -16.51 4.69 -6.52
CA MET A 1 -16.31 4.93 -7.98
C MET A 1 -17.67 5.17 -8.60
N ALA A 2 -17.87 6.28 -9.31
CA ALA A 2 -19.11 6.48 -10.06
C ALA A 2 -19.10 5.47 -11.21
N SER A 3 -20.17 4.69 -11.35
CA SER A 3 -20.35 3.74 -12.45
C SER A 3 -20.47 4.50 -13.76
N ASN A 4 -19.35 4.69 -14.46
CA ASN A 4 -19.38 4.99 -15.89
C ASN A 4 -19.65 3.68 -16.64
N ALA A 5 -20.92 3.33 -16.79
CA ALA A 5 -21.40 2.28 -17.69
C ALA A 5 -21.41 2.77 -19.14
N GLY A 6 -20.29 3.26 -19.62
CA GLY A 6 -19.97 3.42 -21.03
C GLY A 6 -18.72 2.59 -21.25
N LEU A 7 -18.67 1.78 -22.31
CA LEU A 7 -17.51 1.01 -22.73
C LEU A 7 -16.25 1.89 -22.68
N ALA A 8 -15.59 1.92 -21.50
CA ALA A 8 -14.34 2.63 -21.34
C ALA A 8 -13.32 1.96 -22.26
N THR A 9 -12.65 2.74 -23.08
CA THR A 9 -11.53 2.24 -23.90
C THR A 9 -10.55 1.53 -22.98
N PRO A 10 -10.13 0.30 -23.28
CA PRO A 10 -9.14 -0.41 -22.47
C PRO A 10 -7.90 0.46 -22.27
N LEU A 11 -7.37 0.51 -21.05
CA LEU A 11 -6.15 1.26 -20.75
C LEU A 11 -4.96 0.65 -21.52
N ASP A 12 -4.28 1.46 -22.33
CA ASP A 12 -3.04 1.05 -22.98
C ASP A 12 -1.87 1.15 -21.98
N VAL A 13 -1.63 0.05 -21.28
CA VAL A 13 -0.58 -0.07 -20.25
C VAL A 13 0.80 0.22 -20.82
N GLU A 14 1.07 -0.18 -22.08
CA GLU A 14 2.36 0.02 -22.70
C GLU A 14 2.59 1.50 -23.05
N ALA A 15 1.58 2.17 -23.59
CA ALA A 15 1.63 3.62 -23.82
C ALA A 15 1.87 4.39 -22.50
N VAL A 16 1.23 3.98 -21.39
CA VAL A 16 1.47 4.57 -20.07
C VAL A 16 2.93 4.40 -19.65
N ARG A 17 3.50 3.19 -19.77
CA ARG A 17 4.91 2.93 -19.44
C ARG A 17 5.87 3.78 -20.25
N GLN A 18 5.62 3.95 -21.54
CA GLN A 18 6.44 4.75 -22.46
C GLN A 18 6.34 6.26 -22.17
N ALA A 19 5.20 6.72 -21.67
CA ALA A 19 4.98 8.12 -21.31
C ALA A 19 5.66 8.53 -20.00
N LEU A 20 5.88 7.60 -19.08
CA LEU A 20 6.51 7.88 -17.80
C LEU A 20 7.94 8.41 -17.96
N ARG A 21 8.28 9.44 -17.19
CA ARG A 21 9.62 10.03 -17.07
C ARG A 21 10.12 9.85 -15.63
N ARG A 22 11.33 10.30 -15.34
CA ARG A 22 11.82 10.31 -13.95
C ARG A 22 10.91 11.19 -13.09
N LEU A 23 10.57 10.69 -11.90
CA LEU A 23 9.79 11.45 -10.94
C LEU A 23 10.60 12.66 -10.47
N ASP A 24 10.10 13.86 -10.75
CA ASP A 24 10.69 15.14 -10.38
C ASP A 24 9.62 16.00 -9.69
N LEU A 25 9.86 16.36 -8.44
CA LEU A 25 8.95 17.18 -7.65
C LEU A 25 9.25 18.68 -7.76
N ALA A 26 10.40 19.06 -8.34
CA ALA A 26 10.79 20.46 -8.52
C ALA A 26 9.99 21.15 -9.62
N VAL A 27 9.58 20.40 -10.66
CA VAL A 27 8.86 20.93 -11.82
C VAL A 27 7.48 20.30 -11.92
N TYR A 28 6.45 21.10 -11.66
CA TYR A 28 5.08 20.66 -11.86
C TYR A 28 4.64 20.82 -13.33
N ALA A 29 4.12 19.77 -13.90
CA ALA A 29 3.41 19.79 -15.17
C ALA A 29 2.19 18.86 -15.08
N PRO A 30 0.99 19.31 -15.53
CA PRO A 30 -0.18 18.45 -15.57
C PRO A 30 0.09 17.18 -16.38
N LEU A 31 -0.42 16.04 -15.88
CA LEU A 31 -0.33 14.76 -16.62
C LEU A 31 -1.18 14.83 -17.88
N ARG A 32 -0.64 14.32 -18.99
CA ARG A 32 -1.25 14.40 -20.32
C ARG A 32 -1.22 13.03 -21.00
N ASP A 33 -1.97 12.91 -22.07
CA ASP A 33 -2.01 11.74 -22.95
C ASP A 33 -2.23 10.43 -22.16
N ALA A 34 -1.46 9.41 -22.42
CA ALA A 34 -1.58 8.12 -21.75
C ALA A 34 -1.52 8.18 -20.20
N LEU A 35 -0.78 9.15 -19.63
CA LEU A 35 -0.77 9.35 -18.18
C LEU A 35 -2.08 9.95 -17.66
N ALA A 36 -2.71 10.84 -18.41
CA ALA A 36 -4.04 11.36 -18.08
C ALA A 36 -5.11 10.26 -18.20
N ASP A 37 -4.99 9.39 -19.21
CA ASP A 37 -5.88 8.23 -19.38
C ASP A 37 -5.76 7.26 -18.22
N TYR A 38 -4.52 6.96 -17.75
CA TYR A 38 -4.26 6.15 -16.57
C TYR A 38 -4.91 6.75 -15.30
N VAL A 39 -4.68 8.03 -15.06
CA VAL A 39 -5.21 8.74 -13.90
C VAL A 39 -6.74 8.75 -13.92
N HIS A 40 -7.34 8.98 -15.10
CA HIS A 40 -8.79 8.95 -15.27
C HIS A 40 -9.36 7.53 -15.08
N PHE A 41 -8.73 6.52 -15.67
CA PHE A 41 -9.15 5.11 -15.57
C PHE A 41 -9.28 4.64 -14.12
N TYR A 42 -8.32 5.03 -13.25
CA TYR A 42 -8.34 4.68 -11.83
C TYR A 42 -9.04 5.71 -10.93
N GLY A 43 -9.61 6.79 -11.48
CA GLY A 43 -10.29 7.84 -10.72
C GLY A 43 -9.35 8.63 -9.80
N LEU A 44 -8.11 8.81 -10.22
CA LEU A 44 -7.07 9.57 -9.50
C LEU A 44 -6.94 11.01 -10.00
N ASP A 45 -7.80 11.49 -10.88
CA ASP A 45 -7.82 12.83 -11.46
C ASP A 45 -8.34 13.89 -10.46
N PHE A 46 -7.73 13.90 -9.27
CA PHE A 46 -8.11 14.78 -8.15
C PHE A 46 -7.93 16.26 -8.49
N GLU A 47 -7.08 16.62 -9.42
CA GLU A 47 -6.94 18.00 -9.91
C GLU A 47 -8.27 18.58 -10.45
N LYS A 48 -9.15 17.71 -10.98
CA LYS A 48 -10.48 18.10 -11.45
C LYS A 48 -11.50 18.28 -10.33
N THR A 49 -11.34 17.56 -9.21
CA THR A 49 -12.34 17.50 -8.14
C THR A 49 -11.92 18.21 -6.86
N LEU A 50 -10.62 18.46 -6.68
CA LEU A 50 -10.00 19.17 -5.57
C LEU A 50 -9.12 20.31 -6.12
N PRO A 51 -9.67 21.51 -6.34
CA PRO A 51 -8.94 22.61 -6.96
C PRO A 51 -7.62 22.93 -6.23
N GLY A 52 -6.54 23.03 -7.00
CA GLY A 52 -5.20 23.35 -6.47
C GLY A 52 -4.37 22.15 -6.05
N VAL A 53 -4.92 20.94 -6.09
CA VAL A 53 -4.12 19.71 -5.97
C VAL A 53 -3.17 19.61 -7.17
N ARG A 54 -1.95 19.10 -6.93
CA ARG A 54 -0.98 18.79 -7.98
C ARG A 54 -0.62 17.31 -7.91
N HIS A 55 -0.63 16.63 -9.05
CA HIS A 55 -0.28 15.23 -9.17
C HIS A 55 1.00 15.06 -9.98
N TYR A 56 2.02 14.45 -9.37
CA TYR A 56 3.29 14.08 -9.99
C TYR A 56 3.33 12.57 -10.15
N ALA A 57 3.70 12.06 -11.32
CA ALA A 57 3.87 10.64 -11.57
C ALA A 57 5.12 10.40 -12.42
N GLY A 58 5.91 9.41 -12.05
CA GLY A 58 7.14 9.09 -12.78
C GLY A 58 7.91 7.92 -12.20
N TRP A 59 9.01 7.57 -12.89
CA TRP A 59 9.92 6.54 -12.42
C TRP A 59 10.86 7.07 -11.32
N PHE A 60 11.07 6.24 -10.31
CA PHE A 60 12.20 6.39 -9.39
C PHE A 60 12.87 5.03 -9.21
N ASP A 61 14.17 5.06 -8.90
CA ASP A 61 14.94 3.85 -8.64
C ASP A 61 15.17 3.74 -7.13
N ALA A 62 14.87 2.55 -6.56
CA ALA A 62 15.10 2.23 -5.17
C ALA A 62 15.44 0.74 -5.02
N TYR A 63 16.49 0.45 -4.27
CA TYR A 63 17.00 -0.89 -3.97
C TYR A 63 17.12 -1.80 -5.22
N GLY A 64 17.60 -1.23 -6.33
CA GLY A 64 17.78 -1.95 -7.59
C GLY A 64 16.51 -2.17 -8.42
N TYR A 65 15.37 -1.60 -8.00
CA TYR A 65 14.10 -1.64 -8.75
C TYR A 65 13.79 -0.28 -9.34
N ARG A 66 13.23 -0.27 -10.56
CA ARG A 66 12.60 0.91 -11.15
C ARG A 66 11.11 0.86 -10.87
N LEU A 67 10.60 1.86 -10.17
CA LEU A 67 9.26 1.86 -9.60
C LEU A 67 8.44 3.04 -10.12
N LEU A 68 7.13 2.83 -10.33
CA LEU A 68 6.20 3.94 -10.49
C LEU A 68 6.01 4.60 -9.12
N GLY A 69 6.35 5.88 -9.01
CA GLY A 69 6.00 6.74 -7.89
C GLY A 69 4.96 7.77 -8.29
N GLN A 70 4.01 8.03 -7.40
CA GLN A 70 3.00 9.07 -7.54
C GLN A 70 2.99 9.94 -6.29
N VAL A 71 3.03 11.25 -6.48
CA VAL A 71 2.96 12.23 -5.39
C VAL A 71 1.80 13.16 -5.64
N PHE A 72 0.94 13.27 -4.64
CA PHE A 72 -0.18 14.20 -4.65
C PHE A 72 0.08 15.28 -3.60
N MET A 73 0.10 16.53 -4.04
CA MET A 73 0.26 17.69 -3.16
C MET A 73 -1.09 18.38 -2.96
N PRO A 74 -1.48 18.70 -1.72
CA PRO A 74 -2.70 19.43 -1.45
C PRO A 74 -2.59 20.88 -1.93
N PRO A 75 -3.71 21.62 -2.04
CA PRO A 75 -3.68 23.05 -2.31
C PRO A 75 -2.83 23.79 -1.29
N GLY A 76 -1.98 24.72 -1.75
CA GLY A 76 -1.11 25.49 -0.86
C GLY A 76 -0.01 24.65 -0.22
N ILE A 77 0.90 24.11 -1.02
CA ILE A 77 1.99 23.20 -0.61
C ILE A 77 2.74 23.66 0.65
N ALA A 78 2.97 24.97 0.80
CA ALA A 78 3.63 25.56 1.98
C ALA A 78 2.79 25.40 3.28
N ALA A 79 1.50 25.11 3.17
CA ALA A 79 0.60 24.87 4.29
C ALA A 79 0.27 23.37 4.49
N ALA A 80 0.91 22.47 3.73
CA ALA A 80 0.71 21.03 3.89
C ALA A 80 1.16 20.58 5.28
N LYS A 81 0.30 19.80 5.94
CA LYS A 81 0.47 19.40 7.35
C LYS A 81 1.43 18.23 7.54
N GLY A 82 1.91 17.64 6.46
CA GLY A 82 2.78 16.47 6.45
C GLY A 82 2.51 15.60 5.22
N THR A 83 3.10 14.40 5.18
CA THR A 83 2.96 13.46 4.07
C THR A 83 2.54 12.09 4.55
N VAL A 84 1.58 11.47 3.86
CA VAL A 84 1.15 10.09 4.06
C VAL A 84 1.78 9.19 3.00
N PHE A 85 2.61 8.24 3.42
CA PHE A 85 3.12 7.17 2.57
C PHE A 85 2.11 6.03 2.55
N ILE A 86 1.57 5.70 1.36
CA ILE A 86 0.58 4.64 1.19
C ILE A 86 1.25 3.43 0.53
N LEU A 87 1.13 2.26 1.16
CA LEU A 87 1.66 1.00 0.67
C LEU A 87 0.51 0.02 0.41
N HIS A 88 0.42 -0.42 -0.83
CA HIS A 88 -0.64 -1.32 -1.28
C HIS A 88 -0.41 -2.79 -0.89
N GLY A 89 -1.43 -3.63 -1.03
CA GLY A 89 -1.39 -5.05 -0.77
C GLY A 89 -0.74 -5.86 -1.91
N TYR A 90 -0.44 -7.15 -1.64
CA TYR A 90 -0.02 -8.08 -2.69
C TYR A 90 -1.12 -8.27 -3.72
N LEU A 91 -0.77 -8.31 -4.99
CA LEU A 91 -1.69 -8.34 -6.15
C LEU A 91 -2.50 -7.06 -6.34
N ASP A 92 -2.19 -5.99 -5.62
CA ASP A 92 -2.73 -4.64 -5.81
C ASP A 92 -1.72 -3.74 -6.56
N HIS A 93 -2.06 -2.48 -6.69
CA HIS A 93 -1.18 -1.40 -7.14
C HIS A 93 -1.72 -0.04 -6.66
N SER A 94 -0.92 1.01 -6.80
CA SER A 94 -1.25 2.37 -6.30
C SER A 94 -2.57 2.94 -6.84
N GLY A 95 -2.96 2.56 -8.07
CA GLY A 95 -4.20 3.01 -8.70
C GLY A 95 -5.48 2.66 -7.94
N LEU A 96 -5.44 1.64 -7.07
CA LEU A 96 -6.60 1.18 -6.30
C LEU A 96 -6.82 1.95 -4.98
N TYR A 97 -5.96 2.93 -4.64
CA TYR A 97 -5.97 3.60 -3.33
C TYR A 97 -6.59 5.00 -3.34
N GLY A 98 -7.37 5.31 -4.36
CA GLY A 98 -7.98 6.64 -4.57
C GLY A 98 -8.75 7.17 -3.35
N HIS A 99 -9.45 6.32 -2.60
CA HIS A 99 -10.21 6.74 -1.42
C HIS A 99 -9.30 7.25 -0.29
N ILE A 100 -8.21 6.55 0.02
CA ILE A 100 -7.25 6.96 1.06
C ILE A 100 -6.47 8.21 0.62
N ILE A 101 -6.08 8.26 -0.66
CA ILE A 101 -5.40 9.44 -1.25
C ILE A 101 -6.30 10.66 -1.11
N ARG A 102 -7.56 10.58 -1.56
CA ARG A 102 -8.52 11.69 -1.49
C ARG A 102 -8.74 12.17 -0.06
N ASP A 103 -8.92 11.25 0.89
CA ASP A 103 -9.15 11.61 2.30
C ASP A 103 -7.91 12.31 2.90
N SER A 104 -6.71 11.85 2.60
CA SER A 104 -5.46 12.50 3.02
C SER A 104 -5.35 13.93 2.47
N LEU A 105 -5.62 14.10 1.17
CA LEU A 105 -5.59 15.41 0.49
C LEU A 105 -6.62 16.40 1.07
N THR A 106 -7.85 15.95 1.32
CA THR A 106 -8.89 16.79 1.90
C THR A 106 -8.58 17.25 3.33
N ARG A 107 -7.74 16.49 4.04
CA ARG A 107 -7.21 16.86 5.37
C ARG A 107 -5.99 17.77 5.31
N GLY A 108 -5.48 18.07 4.12
CA GLY A 108 -4.32 18.94 3.91
C GLY A 108 -2.96 18.23 3.99
N TYR A 109 -2.92 16.92 3.79
CA TYR A 109 -1.69 16.14 3.75
C TYR A 109 -1.28 15.83 2.31
N ALA A 110 0.00 15.90 2.02
CA ALA A 110 0.55 15.31 0.81
C ALA A 110 0.49 13.77 0.88
N VAL A 111 0.51 13.12 -0.29
CA VAL A 111 0.54 11.67 -0.37
C VAL A 111 1.69 11.22 -1.26
N PHE A 112 2.47 10.25 -0.81
CA PHE A 112 3.40 9.49 -1.62
C PHE A 112 2.93 8.04 -1.68
N VAL A 113 2.63 7.56 -2.87
CA VAL A 113 2.26 6.17 -3.13
C VAL A 113 3.09 5.64 -4.28
N TYR A 114 3.49 4.37 -4.24
CA TYR A 114 4.23 3.74 -5.32
C TYR A 114 3.79 2.30 -5.53
N ASP A 115 3.96 1.82 -6.75
CA ASP A 115 3.75 0.40 -7.04
C ASP A 115 4.95 -0.41 -6.51
N LEU A 116 4.69 -1.41 -5.69
CA LEU A 116 5.70 -2.30 -5.13
C LEU A 116 6.50 -3.02 -6.25
N PRO A 117 7.75 -3.45 -6.00
CA PRO A 117 8.49 -4.29 -6.94
C PRO A 117 7.65 -5.42 -7.52
N GLY A 118 7.63 -5.54 -8.84
CA GLY A 118 6.86 -6.56 -9.55
C GLY A 118 5.35 -6.33 -9.66
N HIS A 119 4.81 -5.22 -9.14
CA HIS A 119 3.37 -4.89 -9.16
C HIS A 119 3.08 -3.72 -10.09
N GLY A 120 1.81 -3.58 -10.50
CA GLY A 120 1.32 -2.46 -11.28
C GLY A 120 2.19 -2.15 -12.50
N LEU A 121 2.67 -0.92 -12.58
CA LEU A 121 3.59 -0.44 -13.62
C LEU A 121 5.06 -0.60 -13.25
N SER A 122 5.38 -0.93 -11.98
CA SER A 122 6.75 -1.09 -11.50
C SER A 122 7.49 -2.26 -12.15
N GLY A 123 8.80 -2.11 -12.22
CA GLY A 123 9.73 -3.15 -12.67
C GLY A 123 9.96 -4.25 -11.62
N GLY A 124 10.77 -5.23 -11.98
CA GLY A 124 11.02 -6.43 -11.20
C GLY A 124 10.29 -7.65 -11.76
N ALA A 125 10.55 -8.81 -11.19
CA ALA A 125 9.83 -10.04 -11.57
C ALA A 125 8.36 -9.93 -11.16
N ARG A 126 7.44 -10.24 -12.10
CA ARG A 126 5.99 -10.08 -11.86
C ARG A 126 5.54 -10.89 -10.65
N MET A 127 4.93 -10.19 -9.68
CA MET A 127 4.42 -10.73 -8.42
C MET A 127 5.45 -11.53 -7.61
N ASP A 128 6.75 -11.39 -7.89
CA ASP A 128 7.81 -12.14 -7.22
C ASP A 128 8.85 -11.21 -6.60
N ILE A 129 9.51 -11.71 -5.55
CA ILE A 129 10.59 -11.00 -4.89
C ILE A 129 11.56 -12.04 -4.28
N PRO A 130 12.88 -11.89 -4.45
CA PRO A 130 13.83 -12.87 -3.95
C PRO A 130 13.90 -12.90 -2.43
N ASP A 131 13.72 -11.75 -1.78
CA ASP A 131 13.62 -11.61 -0.33
C ASP A 131 12.57 -10.58 0.02
N PHE A 132 11.69 -10.89 1.00
CA PHE A 132 10.59 -10.02 1.39
C PHE A 132 11.08 -8.70 2.02
N SER A 133 12.25 -8.70 2.65
CA SER A 133 12.87 -7.50 3.21
C SER A 133 13.24 -6.45 2.16
N HIS A 134 13.32 -6.80 0.87
CA HIS A 134 13.52 -5.82 -0.20
C HIS A 134 12.42 -4.76 -0.21
N TYR A 135 11.19 -5.11 0.15
CA TYR A 135 10.08 -4.14 0.20
C TYR A 135 10.35 -3.04 1.23
N GLN A 136 10.83 -3.37 2.44
CA GLN A 136 11.13 -2.36 3.45
C GLN A 136 12.38 -1.53 3.08
N PHE A 137 13.38 -2.13 2.38
CA PHE A 137 14.52 -1.37 1.88
C PHE A 137 14.11 -0.37 0.80
N VAL A 138 13.16 -0.74 -0.08
CA VAL A 138 12.58 0.19 -1.06
C VAL A 138 11.90 1.37 -0.34
N LEU A 139 11.08 1.12 0.68
CA LEU A 139 10.46 2.18 1.48
C LEU A 139 11.51 3.09 2.11
N LYS A 140 12.56 2.52 2.68
CA LYS A 140 13.65 3.26 3.33
C LYS A 140 14.38 4.18 2.33
N GLU A 141 14.67 3.68 1.12
CA GLU A 141 15.31 4.50 0.08
C GLU A 141 14.35 5.57 -0.46
N ALA A 142 13.06 5.28 -0.62
CA ALA A 142 12.06 6.27 -1.02
C ALA A 142 11.95 7.42 0.01
N LEU A 143 11.91 7.09 1.31
CA LEU A 143 11.93 8.07 2.40
C LEU A 143 13.22 8.91 2.39
N ALA A 144 14.37 8.30 2.13
CA ALA A 144 15.65 9.00 2.07
C ALA A 144 15.74 9.91 0.83
N GLN A 145 15.25 9.45 -0.33
CA GLN A 145 15.36 10.16 -1.61
C GLN A 145 14.43 11.37 -1.68
N TYR A 146 13.21 11.25 -1.15
CA TYR A 146 12.17 12.28 -1.29
C TYR A 146 11.84 13.01 0.02
N GLY A 147 12.42 12.58 1.15
CA GLY A 147 12.10 13.15 2.46
C GLY A 147 12.39 14.65 2.59
N SER A 148 13.40 15.19 1.87
CA SER A 148 13.69 16.63 1.84
C SER A 148 12.70 17.44 0.99
N ASP A 149 12.04 16.80 0.02
CA ASP A 149 11.16 17.46 -0.95
C ASP A 149 9.68 17.37 -0.55
N LEU A 150 9.40 16.56 0.47
CA LEU A 150 8.04 16.30 0.95
C LEU A 150 7.79 16.98 2.30
N PRO A 151 6.56 17.50 2.52
CA PRO A 151 6.17 18.07 3.81
C PRO A 151 6.31 17.06 4.95
N TRP A 152 7.03 17.43 6.00
CA TRP A 152 7.12 16.66 7.25
C TRP A 152 6.00 17.11 8.21
N PRO A 153 5.46 16.27 9.13
CA PRO A 153 5.87 14.89 9.45
C PRO A 153 5.35 13.82 8.48
N PHE A 154 5.98 12.61 8.55
CA PHE A 154 5.63 11.46 7.71
C PHE A 154 4.81 10.44 8.48
N TYR A 155 3.78 9.92 7.84
CA TYR A 155 2.90 8.88 8.33
C TYR A 155 2.85 7.73 7.32
N GLY A 156 2.58 6.50 7.81
CA GLY A 156 2.42 5.34 6.95
C GLY A 156 0.98 4.80 6.97
N VAL A 157 0.43 4.45 5.82
CA VAL A 157 -0.80 3.66 5.70
C VAL A 157 -0.49 2.42 4.88
N GLY A 158 -0.72 1.22 5.43
CA GLY A 158 -0.42 -0.02 4.74
C GLY A 158 -1.56 -1.02 4.79
N GLN A 159 -2.00 -1.46 3.60
CA GLN A 159 -2.98 -2.53 3.46
C GLN A 159 -2.26 -3.87 3.30
N SER A 160 -2.61 -4.88 4.10
CA SER A 160 -2.10 -6.24 3.93
C SER A 160 -0.56 -6.31 3.87
N THR A 161 0.03 -6.61 2.71
CA THR A 161 1.48 -6.58 2.47
C THR A 161 2.07 -5.19 2.73
N GLY A 162 1.35 -4.11 2.40
CA GLY A 162 1.77 -2.75 2.75
C GLY A 162 1.90 -2.56 4.26
N GLY A 163 0.99 -3.14 5.04
CA GLY A 163 1.10 -3.20 6.51
C GLY A 163 2.31 -4.02 6.98
N ALA A 164 2.57 -5.16 6.32
CA ALA A 164 3.77 -5.99 6.58
C ALA A 164 5.07 -5.19 6.38
N ILE A 165 5.15 -4.41 5.30
CA ILE A 165 6.31 -3.58 4.98
C ILE A 165 6.54 -2.50 6.05
N LEU A 166 5.46 -1.84 6.50
CA LEU A 166 5.55 -0.83 7.56
C LEU A 166 6.00 -1.44 8.88
N MET A 167 5.48 -2.61 9.25
CA MET A 167 5.90 -3.34 10.45
C MET A 167 7.39 -3.72 10.38
N ASP A 168 7.83 -4.29 9.26
CA ASP A 168 9.23 -4.68 9.05
C ASP A 168 10.15 -3.46 9.14
N TYR A 169 9.83 -2.38 8.43
CA TYR A 169 10.60 -1.14 8.48
C TYR A 169 10.77 -0.61 9.90
N VAL A 170 9.67 -0.49 10.64
CA VAL A 170 9.71 0.06 12.00
C VAL A 170 10.49 -0.84 12.96
N LEU A 171 10.21 -2.14 12.98
CA LEU A 171 10.90 -3.07 13.87
C LEU A 171 12.39 -3.20 13.53
N SER A 172 12.75 -3.22 12.24
CA SER A 172 14.14 -3.30 11.79
C SER A 172 14.93 -2.03 12.16
N GLU A 173 14.36 -0.83 11.97
CA GLU A 173 15.02 0.42 12.39
C GLU A 173 15.20 0.46 13.94
N ARG A 174 14.17 0.09 14.70
CA ARG A 174 14.24 0.04 16.18
C ARG A 174 15.24 -1.01 16.67
N ALA A 175 15.25 -2.20 16.08
CA ALA A 175 16.24 -3.23 16.41
C ALA A 175 17.68 -2.79 16.10
N ALA A 176 17.87 -1.93 15.12
CA ALA A 176 19.16 -1.30 14.79
C ALA A 176 19.48 -0.06 15.66
N GLY A 177 18.67 0.26 16.66
CA GLY A 177 18.85 1.43 17.51
C GLY A 177 18.57 2.77 16.83
N LYS A 178 17.82 2.76 15.72
CA LYS A 178 17.48 3.96 14.93
C LYS A 178 16.06 4.44 15.22
N VAL A 179 15.81 5.71 14.93
CA VAL A 179 14.47 6.29 14.95
C VAL A 179 13.88 6.17 13.55
N PRO A 180 12.70 5.49 13.39
CA PRO A 180 12.01 5.47 12.11
C PRO A 180 11.64 6.89 11.65
N ALA A 181 11.72 7.16 10.34
CA ALA A 181 11.32 8.45 9.78
C ALA A 181 9.80 8.69 9.85
N LEU A 182 9.00 7.62 9.99
CA LEU A 182 7.55 7.71 10.19
C LEU A 182 7.22 8.04 11.64
N GLN A 183 6.22 8.90 11.86
CA GLN A 183 5.73 9.25 13.20
C GLN A 183 4.75 8.23 13.76
N LYS A 184 3.82 7.77 12.90
CA LYS A 184 2.81 6.75 13.20
C LYS A 184 2.47 5.97 11.94
N VAL A 185 1.88 4.79 12.13
CA VAL A 185 1.35 4.00 11.01
C VAL A 185 -0.08 3.55 11.28
N LEU A 186 -0.88 3.49 10.21
CA LEU A 186 -2.18 2.87 10.18
C LEU A 186 -2.08 1.54 9.41
N LEU A 187 -2.35 0.45 10.07
CA LEU A 187 -2.32 -0.90 9.55
C LEU A 187 -3.74 -1.34 9.17
N LEU A 188 -3.96 -1.63 7.91
CA LEU A 188 -5.24 -2.13 7.39
C LEU A 188 -5.10 -3.62 7.07
N ALA A 189 -5.77 -4.48 7.86
CA ALA A 189 -5.70 -5.93 7.72
C ALA A 189 -4.26 -6.46 7.50
N PRO A 190 -3.31 -6.17 8.41
CA PRO A 190 -1.88 -6.36 8.17
C PRO A 190 -1.53 -7.84 7.96
N LEU A 191 -0.67 -8.10 6.96
CA LEU A 191 -0.14 -9.42 6.69
C LEU A 191 1.06 -9.70 7.62
N LEU A 192 0.98 -10.79 8.38
CA LEU A 192 2.14 -11.53 8.86
C LEU A 192 2.06 -12.96 8.30
N ARG A 193 0.97 -13.66 8.62
CA ARG A 193 0.64 -14.98 8.07
C ARG A 193 -0.60 -14.90 7.20
N PRO A 194 -0.59 -15.44 5.97
CA PRO A 194 -1.81 -15.61 5.20
C PRO A 194 -2.71 -16.67 5.86
N ALA A 195 -4.01 -16.62 5.57
CA ALA A 195 -4.95 -17.63 6.03
C ALA A 195 -4.50 -19.05 5.62
N GLN A 196 -4.81 -20.04 6.44
CA GLN A 196 -4.39 -21.43 6.25
C GLN A 196 -2.86 -21.60 6.18
N TRP A 197 -2.11 -20.85 6.95
CA TRP A 197 -0.64 -20.79 6.95
C TRP A 197 0.02 -22.18 6.99
N THR A 198 -0.46 -23.07 7.84
CA THR A 198 0.09 -24.44 7.94
C THR A 198 -0.05 -25.22 6.63
N ARG A 199 -1.22 -25.08 5.94
CA ARG A 199 -1.45 -25.73 4.64
C ARG A 199 -0.56 -25.14 3.55
N ILE A 200 -0.39 -23.83 3.53
CA ILE A 200 0.51 -23.13 2.59
C ILE A 200 1.95 -23.63 2.77
N ARG A 201 2.43 -23.72 4.02
CA ARG A 201 3.78 -24.23 4.30
C ARG A 201 4.00 -25.66 3.82
N PHE A 202 3.04 -26.53 4.08
CA PHE A 202 3.09 -27.93 3.66
C PHE A 202 3.00 -28.05 2.14
N GLY A 203 2.04 -27.37 1.51
CA GLY A 203 1.90 -27.35 0.05
C GLY A 203 3.15 -26.81 -0.64
N PHE A 204 3.73 -25.71 -0.13
CA PHE A 204 4.99 -25.17 -0.65
C PHE A 204 6.11 -26.21 -0.62
N TRP A 205 6.27 -26.94 0.48
CA TRP A 205 7.29 -27.97 0.60
C TRP A 205 7.14 -29.08 -0.45
N LEU A 206 5.88 -29.47 -0.76
CA LEU A 206 5.58 -30.53 -1.73
C LEU A 206 5.83 -30.10 -3.18
N ILE A 207 5.39 -28.87 -3.56
CA ILE A 207 5.27 -28.50 -4.98
C ILE A 207 6.36 -27.56 -5.50
N ARG A 208 7.15 -26.92 -4.62
CA ARG A 208 8.16 -25.89 -4.99
C ARG A 208 9.19 -26.36 -6.04
N HIS A 209 9.46 -27.66 -6.13
CA HIS A 209 10.42 -28.21 -7.07
C HIS A 209 9.80 -28.52 -8.44
N PHE A 210 8.47 -28.57 -8.52
CA PHE A 210 7.74 -28.97 -9.73
C PHE A 210 6.97 -27.80 -10.34
N GLN A 211 6.61 -26.79 -9.56
CA GLN A 211 5.85 -25.64 -10.04
C GLN A 211 6.55 -24.33 -9.67
N LYS A 212 6.62 -23.42 -10.65
CA LYS A 212 7.18 -22.07 -10.48
C LYS A 212 6.15 -21.07 -9.96
N ALA A 213 4.89 -21.29 -10.23
CA ALA A 213 3.78 -20.44 -9.80
C ALA A 213 2.49 -21.26 -9.65
N VAL A 214 1.55 -20.76 -8.86
CA VAL A 214 0.21 -21.32 -8.68
C VAL A 214 -0.85 -20.30 -9.13
N PRO A 215 -2.02 -20.75 -9.62
CA PRO A 215 -3.10 -19.81 -9.96
C PRO A 215 -3.56 -19.01 -8.74
N ARG A 216 -3.81 -17.72 -8.95
CA ARG A 216 -4.50 -16.87 -7.95
C ARG A 216 -5.93 -17.33 -7.78
N ILE A 217 -6.35 -17.53 -6.54
CA ILE A 217 -7.75 -17.76 -6.21
C ILE A 217 -8.39 -16.41 -5.95
N PHE A 218 -9.27 -15.95 -6.85
CA PHE A 218 -10.09 -14.78 -6.60
C PHE A 218 -11.11 -15.09 -5.51
N ARG A 219 -11.04 -14.36 -4.42
CA ARG A 219 -12.00 -14.42 -3.32
C ARG A 219 -12.76 -13.12 -3.25
N ALA A 220 -13.99 -13.16 -2.74
CA ALA A 220 -14.74 -11.96 -2.42
C ALA A 220 -14.13 -11.31 -1.15
N ASN A 221 -13.01 -10.60 -1.33
CA ASN A 221 -12.25 -9.99 -0.26
C ASN A 221 -12.65 -8.53 0.04
N SER A 222 -13.75 -8.06 -0.56
CA SER A 222 -14.45 -6.82 -0.27
C SER A 222 -15.96 -7.04 -0.36
N SER A 223 -16.76 -6.24 0.32
CA SER A 223 -18.20 -6.20 0.17
C SER A 223 -18.67 -5.27 -0.98
N ASP A 224 -17.77 -4.46 -1.54
CA ASP A 224 -18.01 -3.65 -2.73
C ASP A 224 -17.94 -4.53 -4.00
N LYS A 225 -19.10 -4.87 -4.55
CA LYS A 225 -19.22 -5.74 -5.72
C LYS A 225 -18.70 -5.09 -7.00
N ASP A 226 -18.79 -3.77 -7.10
CA ASP A 226 -18.28 -3.05 -8.28
C ASP A 226 -16.75 -3.04 -8.26
N PHE A 227 -16.15 -2.84 -7.11
CA PHE A 227 -14.70 -3.00 -6.93
C PHE A 227 -14.23 -4.42 -7.27
N LEU A 228 -14.92 -5.45 -6.77
CA LEU A 228 -14.56 -6.85 -7.07
C LEU A 228 -14.63 -7.15 -8.57
N ARG A 229 -15.71 -6.71 -9.25
CA ARG A 229 -15.85 -6.87 -10.71
C ARG A 229 -14.74 -6.13 -11.45
N PHE A 230 -14.46 -4.88 -11.08
CA PHE A 230 -13.39 -4.09 -11.68
C PHE A 230 -12.03 -4.81 -11.59
N VAL A 231 -11.64 -5.26 -10.40
CA VAL A 231 -10.35 -5.96 -10.19
C VAL A 231 -10.29 -7.30 -10.92
N GLN A 232 -11.41 -8.02 -11.01
CA GLN A 232 -11.43 -9.34 -11.63
C GLN A 232 -11.44 -9.26 -13.17
N ASP A 233 -12.21 -8.32 -13.75
CA ASP A 233 -12.59 -8.37 -15.16
C ASP A 233 -12.05 -7.19 -15.98
N GLU A 234 -11.78 -6.03 -15.36
CA GLU A 234 -11.53 -4.78 -16.07
C GLU A 234 -10.10 -4.25 -15.85
N ASP A 235 -9.48 -4.52 -14.69
CA ASP A 235 -8.18 -3.98 -14.34
C ASP A 235 -7.03 -4.69 -15.08
N PRO A 236 -6.36 -4.03 -16.05
CA PRO A 236 -5.30 -4.64 -16.85
C PRO A 236 -3.98 -4.85 -16.07
N LEU A 237 -3.85 -4.29 -14.89
CA LEU A 237 -2.65 -4.42 -14.05
C LEU A 237 -2.72 -5.61 -13.08
N GLN A 238 -3.84 -6.35 -13.05
CA GLN A 238 -4.01 -7.51 -12.20
C GLN A 238 -3.26 -8.73 -12.74
N ASP A 239 -2.63 -9.47 -11.83
CA ASP A 239 -2.02 -10.76 -12.13
C ASP A 239 -2.88 -11.94 -11.69
N ARG A 240 -2.78 -13.04 -12.44
CA ARG A 240 -3.54 -14.28 -12.22
C ARG A 240 -2.70 -15.40 -11.64
N MET A 241 -1.42 -15.15 -11.39
CA MET A 241 -0.48 -16.15 -10.89
C MET A 241 0.24 -15.65 -9.63
N VAL A 242 0.51 -16.57 -8.72
CA VAL A 242 1.31 -16.33 -7.51
C VAL A 242 2.59 -17.15 -7.62
N PRO A 243 3.77 -16.52 -7.78
CA PRO A 243 5.05 -17.20 -7.85
C PRO A 243 5.41 -17.93 -6.55
N MET A 244 6.02 -19.08 -6.69
CA MET A 244 6.53 -19.85 -5.55
C MET A 244 7.70 -19.14 -4.87
N GLY A 245 8.45 -18.31 -5.60
CA GLY A 245 9.51 -17.45 -5.05
C GLY A 245 8.99 -16.55 -3.97
N TRP A 246 7.88 -15.83 -4.24
CA TRP A 246 7.23 -14.94 -3.28
C TRP A 246 6.78 -15.67 -2.00
N ILE A 247 6.15 -16.85 -2.16
CA ILE A 247 5.73 -17.69 -1.01
C ILE A 247 6.96 -18.11 -0.17
N GLY A 248 8.05 -18.44 -0.85
CA GLY A 248 9.32 -18.78 -0.20
C GLY A 248 9.92 -17.60 0.57
N ALA A 249 9.93 -16.41 -0.03
CA ALA A 249 10.40 -15.18 0.58
C ALA A 249 9.54 -14.81 1.80
N LEU A 250 8.21 -14.84 1.67
CA LEU A 250 7.29 -14.59 2.78
C LEU A 250 7.54 -15.56 3.95
N ARG A 251 7.76 -16.85 3.69
CA ARG A 251 8.02 -17.84 4.75
C ARG A 251 9.29 -17.53 5.56
N ARG A 252 10.37 -17.13 4.89
CA ARG A 252 11.62 -16.73 5.57
C ARG A 252 11.41 -15.46 6.38
N TRP A 253 10.71 -14.49 5.80
CA TRP A 253 10.42 -13.21 6.42
C TRP A 253 9.52 -13.35 7.67
N VAL A 254 8.48 -14.19 7.65
CA VAL A 254 7.63 -14.47 8.82
C VAL A 254 8.49 -14.95 9.99
N HIS A 255 9.41 -15.89 9.73
CA HIS A 255 10.32 -16.41 10.75
C HIS A 255 11.24 -15.31 11.31
N HIS A 256 11.74 -14.42 10.45
CA HIS A 256 12.55 -13.26 10.86
C HIS A 256 11.74 -12.30 11.74
N MET A 257 10.55 -11.93 11.31
CA MET A 257 9.69 -10.99 12.05
C MET A 257 9.34 -11.50 13.46
N GLU A 258 9.09 -12.80 13.59
CA GLU A 258 8.78 -13.43 14.89
C GLU A 258 9.95 -13.40 15.90
N GLN A 259 11.16 -13.05 15.45
CA GLN A 259 12.35 -12.92 16.29
C GLN A 259 12.72 -11.47 16.61
N LEU A 260 12.13 -10.49 15.96
CA LEU A 260 12.40 -9.09 16.22
C LEU A 260 11.88 -8.67 17.61
N PRO A 261 12.60 -7.81 18.32
CA PRO A 261 12.14 -7.32 19.60
C PRO A 261 10.92 -6.40 19.45
N ALA A 262 10.08 -6.38 20.46
CA ALA A 262 8.98 -5.41 20.56
C ALA A 262 9.53 -3.98 20.73
N CYS A 263 8.72 -3.00 20.32
CA CYS A 263 9.02 -1.58 20.48
C CYS A 263 7.77 -0.80 20.88
N ASP A 264 7.97 0.42 21.35
CA ASP A 264 6.92 1.36 21.78
C ASP A 264 6.41 2.26 20.65
N PHE A 265 6.66 1.87 19.37
CA PHE A 265 6.24 2.67 18.24
C PHE A 265 4.71 2.69 18.10
N PRO A 266 4.08 3.90 17.97
CA PRO A 266 2.63 4.04 17.94
C PRO A 266 2.04 3.55 16.61
N VAL A 267 1.04 2.68 16.71
CA VAL A 267 0.29 2.16 15.56
C VAL A 267 -1.21 2.27 15.80
N LEU A 268 -1.95 2.48 14.72
CA LEU A 268 -3.39 2.27 14.68
C LEU A 268 -3.67 1.05 13.80
N MET A 269 -4.71 0.28 14.08
CA MET A 269 -5.06 -0.92 13.33
C MET A 269 -6.56 -0.99 13.05
N VAL A 270 -6.91 -1.34 11.81
CA VAL A 270 -8.28 -1.68 11.42
C VAL A 270 -8.28 -3.09 10.83
N GLN A 271 -9.21 -3.94 11.29
CA GLN A 271 -9.31 -5.34 10.86
C GLN A 271 -10.75 -5.72 10.55
N GLY A 272 -10.96 -6.31 9.37
CA GLY A 272 -12.23 -6.96 9.01
C GLY A 272 -12.33 -8.35 9.64
N MET A 273 -13.44 -8.65 10.31
CA MET A 273 -13.63 -9.96 10.96
C MET A 273 -14.06 -11.07 9.99
N ARG A 274 -14.49 -10.70 8.76
CA ARG A 274 -14.76 -11.66 7.67
C ARG A 274 -13.55 -11.87 6.74
N ASP A 275 -12.37 -11.44 7.18
CA ASP A 275 -11.14 -11.61 6.42
C ASP A 275 -10.72 -13.08 6.37
N GLU A 276 -10.77 -13.65 5.16
CA GLU A 276 -10.32 -15.02 4.85
C GLU A 276 -8.98 -15.04 4.11
N THR A 277 -8.34 -13.88 3.95
CA THR A 277 -7.08 -13.73 3.22
C THR A 277 -5.87 -13.89 4.14
N VAL A 278 -5.95 -13.31 5.34
CA VAL A 278 -4.89 -13.38 6.34
C VAL A 278 -5.34 -14.11 7.62
N GLU A 279 -4.40 -14.64 8.37
CA GLU A 279 -4.66 -15.25 9.69
C GLU A 279 -4.78 -14.14 10.74
N TRP A 280 -5.80 -13.27 10.58
CA TRP A 280 -5.92 -12.03 11.33
C TRP A 280 -5.88 -12.20 12.86
N PRO A 281 -6.41 -13.27 13.49
CA PRO A 281 -6.30 -13.41 14.94
C PRO A 281 -4.87 -13.60 15.41
N TYR A 282 -4.01 -14.22 14.59
CA TYR A 282 -2.60 -14.35 14.86
C TYR A 282 -1.86 -13.04 14.57
N ASN A 283 -2.14 -12.43 13.44
CA ASN A 283 -1.49 -11.20 12.97
C ASN A 283 -1.77 -10.04 13.93
N ASN A 284 -3.01 -9.85 14.36
CA ASN A 284 -3.37 -8.81 15.34
C ASN A 284 -2.66 -9.01 16.68
N ARG A 285 -2.59 -10.26 17.18
CA ARG A 285 -1.82 -10.54 18.42
C ARG A 285 -0.32 -10.25 18.26
N PHE A 286 0.23 -10.45 17.07
CA PHE A 286 1.61 -10.05 16.78
C PHE A 286 1.76 -8.53 16.90
N VAL A 287 0.89 -7.76 16.25
CA VAL A 287 0.90 -6.28 16.31
C VAL A 287 0.78 -5.81 17.76
N GLN A 288 -0.18 -6.33 18.53
CA GLN A 288 -0.41 -5.98 19.94
C GLN A 288 0.81 -6.30 20.84
N ARG A 289 1.62 -7.31 20.51
CA ARG A 289 2.81 -7.68 21.28
C ARG A 289 4.06 -6.90 20.90
N HIS A 290 4.14 -6.38 19.68
CA HIS A 290 5.37 -5.78 19.15
C HIS A 290 5.30 -4.27 19.02
N PHE A 291 4.11 -3.67 19.14
CA PHE A 291 3.90 -2.24 18.95
C PHE A 291 3.03 -1.65 20.07
N HIS A 292 3.11 -0.34 20.24
CA HIS A 292 2.13 0.40 21.04
C HIS A 292 0.86 0.65 20.21
N VAL A 293 -0.16 -0.17 20.38
CA VAL A 293 -1.45 -0.02 19.67
C VAL A 293 -2.28 1.06 20.35
N GLU A 294 -2.31 2.26 19.78
CA GLU A 294 -3.10 3.38 20.30
C GLU A 294 -4.60 3.23 20.01
N HIS A 295 -4.92 2.60 18.89
CA HIS A 295 -6.33 2.41 18.48
C HIS A 295 -6.48 1.15 17.64
N GLU A 296 -7.47 0.32 17.99
CA GLU A 296 -7.82 -0.89 17.24
C GLU A 296 -9.32 -0.87 16.92
N VAL A 297 -9.63 -1.05 15.63
CA VAL A 297 -11.01 -1.11 15.14
C VAL A 297 -11.26 -2.47 14.52
N MET A 298 -12.20 -3.22 15.08
CA MET A 298 -12.66 -4.50 14.55
C MET A 298 -13.99 -4.29 13.82
N LEU A 299 -14.05 -4.64 12.54
CA LEU A 299 -15.21 -4.46 11.68
C LEU A 299 -15.91 -5.82 11.43
N PRO A 300 -17.04 -6.12 12.10
CA PRO A 300 -17.66 -7.45 12.04
C PRO A 300 -18.09 -7.88 10.64
N GLU A 301 -18.43 -6.91 9.76
CA GLU A 301 -18.93 -7.20 8.43
C GLU A 301 -17.92 -7.00 7.31
N ALA A 302 -16.78 -6.35 7.60
CA ALA A 302 -15.76 -6.10 6.59
C ALA A 302 -14.90 -7.34 6.31
N SER A 303 -14.46 -7.44 5.07
CA SER A 303 -13.53 -8.45 4.59
C SER A 303 -12.07 -7.93 4.64
N HIS A 304 -11.24 -8.32 3.68
CA HIS A 304 -9.80 -8.02 3.69
C HIS A 304 -9.44 -6.65 3.12
N GLN A 305 -10.09 -6.24 2.01
CA GLN A 305 -9.76 -5.03 1.24
C GLN A 305 -10.36 -3.75 1.83
N LEU A 306 -9.90 -3.38 3.04
CA LEU A 306 -10.47 -2.30 3.83
C LEU A 306 -10.41 -0.93 3.15
N ALA A 307 -9.38 -0.67 2.36
CA ALA A 307 -9.26 0.56 1.58
C ALA A 307 -10.34 0.68 0.47
N ASN A 308 -10.94 -0.44 0.08
CA ASN A 308 -11.88 -0.57 -1.03
C ASN A 308 -13.17 -1.32 -0.61
N GLU A 309 -13.55 -1.24 0.64
CA GLU A 309 -14.86 -1.69 1.11
C GLU A 309 -15.96 -0.71 0.68
N ARG A 310 -17.24 -1.10 0.76
CA ARG A 310 -18.35 -0.18 0.58
C ARG A 310 -18.29 0.98 1.59
N ASP A 311 -18.94 2.09 1.30
CA ASP A 311 -18.78 3.37 2.00
C ASP A 311 -18.99 3.28 3.52
N ASP A 312 -20.00 2.55 3.97
CA ASP A 312 -20.32 2.40 5.40
C ASP A 312 -19.21 1.64 6.18
N LEU A 313 -18.59 0.63 5.55
CA LEU A 313 -17.47 -0.12 6.13
C LEU A 313 -16.13 0.60 5.97
N ARG A 314 -16.01 1.50 4.99
CA ARG A 314 -14.82 2.33 4.80
C ARG A 314 -14.80 3.55 5.72
N ALA A 315 -15.95 4.04 6.17
CA ALA A 315 -16.02 5.19 7.07
C ALA A 315 -15.17 5.03 8.35
N PRO A 316 -15.14 3.88 9.06
CA PRO A 316 -14.22 3.66 10.18
C PRO A 316 -12.73 3.70 9.79
N VAL A 317 -12.37 3.29 8.57
CA VAL A 317 -10.98 3.41 8.06
C VAL A 317 -10.60 4.88 7.93
N HIS A 318 -11.47 5.71 7.37
CA HIS A 318 -11.29 7.17 7.28
C HIS A 318 -11.24 7.84 8.66
N ALA A 319 -12.02 7.34 9.64
CA ALA A 319 -11.95 7.82 11.02
C ALA A 319 -10.61 7.48 11.68
N ALA A 320 -10.10 6.27 11.48
CA ALA A 320 -8.78 5.87 11.98
C ALA A 320 -7.64 6.69 11.32
N LEU A 321 -7.73 6.94 10.01
CA LEU A 321 -6.80 7.84 9.32
C LEU A 321 -6.85 9.26 9.91
N ALA A 322 -8.05 9.80 10.14
CA ALA A 322 -8.22 11.11 10.77
C ALA A 322 -7.58 11.17 12.17
N LEU A 323 -7.79 10.13 12.98
CA LEU A 323 -7.23 10.03 14.32
C LEU A 323 -5.69 9.98 14.30
N MET A 324 -5.12 9.18 13.39
CA MET A 324 -3.66 9.13 13.20
C MET A 324 -3.09 10.51 12.86
N LEU A 325 -3.74 11.23 11.94
CA LEU A 325 -3.27 12.51 11.41
C LEU A 325 -3.55 13.70 12.35
N ALA A 326 -4.51 13.59 13.27
CA ALA A 326 -4.83 14.64 14.24
C ALA A 326 -3.81 14.73 15.41
N SER A 327 -3.03 13.68 15.64
CA SER A 327 -2.06 13.62 16.73
C SER A 327 -0.88 14.54 16.39
N ALA A 328 -0.59 15.51 17.28
CA ALA A 328 0.61 16.34 17.16
C ALA A 328 1.86 15.43 17.15
N PRO A 329 2.89 15.75 16.34
CA PRO A 329 4.16 15.04 16.43
C PRO A 329 4.70 15.17 17.85
N PRO A 330 5.38 14.14 18.40
CA PRO A 330 6.01 14.25 19.70
C PRO A 330 6.95 15.44 19.69
N ALA A 331 6.89 16.27 20.76
CA ALA A 331 7.77 17.40 20.90
C ALA A 331 9.23 16.91 20.97
N GLY A 332 10.04 17.28 19.97
CA GLY A 332 11.47 17.02 19.97
C GLY A 332 11.98 15.92 19.03
N ALA A 333 11.35 15.71 17.87
CA ALA A 333 11.93 14.89 16.79
C ALA A 333 12.71 15.76 15.80
#